data_7b33fe5f203574af3a8ebe25ac0c33c5
#
_entry.id   7b33fe5f203574af3a8ebe25ac0c33c5
#
_cell.length_a   1.000
_cell.length_b   1.000
_cell.length_c   1.000
_cell.angle_alpha   90.00
_cell.angle_beta   90.00
_cell.angle_gamma   90.00
#
_symmetry.space_group_name_H-M   'P 1'
#
loop_
_entity.id
_entity.type
_entity.pdbx_description
1 polymer ?
#
loop_
_entity_poly.entity_id
_entity_poly.type
_entity_poly.pdbx_seq_one_letter_code
_entity_poly.pdbx_strand_id
1 'polypeptide(L)'
;ENNNTPTLTMLASTTDVTVTQGATASNWTATKIVTGGHTDGTAAFNITFTDLAGNSGAAVNSLTGGDDAVRIDKTIPTITTASIASNNGSGDELAVPGNIITLTIVANEDIVEPTVSIATQSATVAVGANAQNWTATYTMTENEDNGTIPFSITFSDSAGNDGVAQTALVNDADGNNVN
;
A
#
# COMPACT_ATOMS: atom_id res chain seq x y z
N GLU A 1 16.84 -28.90 27.22
CA GLU A 1 18.14 -29.36 26.73
C GLU A 1 18.81 -28.28 25.93
N ASN A 2 20.13 -28.14 26.01
CA ASN A 2 20.87 -27.19 25.17
C ASN A 2 20.89 -27.74 23.76
N ASN A 3 20.51 -26.90 22.78
CA ASN A 3 20.49 -27.25 21.37
C ASN A 3 21.72 -26.68 20.65
N ASN A 4 22.18 -27.36 19.61
CA ASN A 4 23.11 -26.76 18.66
C ASN A 4 22.44 -25.56 17.97
N THR A 5 23.26 -24.66 17.42
CA THR A 5 22.73 -23.55 16.61
C THR A 5 21.75 -24.08 15.54
N PRO A 6 20.51 -23.65 15.52
CA PRO A 6 19.56 -24.09 14.50
C PRO A 6 20.00 -23.62 13.12
N THR A 7 19.65 -24.37 12.10
CA THR A 7 19.79 -23.94 10.72
C THR A 7 18.45 -23.35 10.27
N LEU A 8 18.46 -22.12 9.77
CA LEU A 8 17.29 -21.42 9.29
C LEU A 8 17.40 -21.11 7.80
N THR A 9 16.31 -21.38 7.10
CA THR A 9 16.06 -20.85 5.76
C THR A 9 14.97 -19.81 5.89
N MET A 10 15.20 -18.62 5.36
CA MET A 10 14.21 -17.56 5.26
C MET A 10 14.16 -17.06 3.82
N LEU A 11 12.95 -16.91 3.27
CA LEU A 11 12.76 -16.47 1.89
C LEU A 11 13.54 -17.34 0.89
N ALA A 12 13.44 -18.66 1.06
CA ALA A 12 14.11 -19.70 0.24
C ALA A 12 15.65 -19.63 0.21
N SER A 13 16.29 -18.97 1.19
CA SER A 13 17.75 -18.82 1.25
C SER A 13 18.26 -19.09 2.67
N THR A 14 19.43 -19.70 2.78
CA THR A 14 20.22 -19.83 4.02
C THR A 14 21.28 -18.73 4.13
N THR A 15 21.61 -18.06 3.04
CA THR A 15 22.57 -16.95 3.04
C THR A 15 21.89 -15.69 3.57
N ASP A 16 22.65 -14.82 4.21
CA ASP A 16 22.19 -13.56 4.80
C ASP A 16 21.12 -13.71 5.90
N VAL A 17 20.99 -14.91 6.47
CA VAL A 17 20.22 -15.14 7.68
C VAL A 17 21.17 -15.09 8.87
N THR A 18 20.99 -14.11 9.74
CA THR A 18 21.77 -14.00 10.98
C THR A 18 21.00 -14.70 12.11
N VAL A 19 21.60 -15.74 12.69
CA VAL A 19 21.03 -16.49 13.81
C VAL A 19 21.78 -16.13 15.09
N THR A 20 21.05 -15.70 16.12
CA THR A 20 21.63 -15.28 17.40
C THR A 20 20.96 -16.03 18.55
N GLN A 21 21.76 -16.59 19.48
CA GLN A 21 21.25 -17.19 20.69
C GLN A 21 20.78 -16.12 21.67
N GLY A 22 19.60 -16.32 22.25
CA GLY A 22 19.03 -15.46 23.26
C GLY A 22 19.61 -15.67 24.65
N ALA A 23 18.94 -15.18 25.68
CA ALA A 23 19.38 -15.25 27.08
C ALA A 23 19.44 -16.69 27.64
N THR A 24 18.71 -17.63 27.04
CA THR A 24 18.74 -19.04 27.38
C THR A 24 19.17 -19.87 26.17
N ALA A 25 19.77 -21.03 26.43
CA ALA A 25 20.28 -21.90 25.38
C ALA A 25 19.21 -22.48 24.44
N SER A 26 17.93 -22.36 24.80
CA SER A 26 16.77 -22.79 23.99
C SER A 26 16.12 -21.65 23.17
N ASN A 27 16.53 -20.42 23.42
CA ASN A 27 15.96 -19.26 22.74
C ASN A 27 16.89 -18.77 21.62
N TRP A 28 16.34 -18.63 20.45
CA TRP A 28 17.06 -18.17 19.26
C TRP A 28 16.27 -17.10 18.52
N THR A 29 16.96 -16.16 17.94
CA THR A 29 16.39 -15.18 17.01
C THR A 29 17.07 -15.31 15.66
N ALA A 30 16.32 -15.05 14.60
CA ALA A 30 16.87 -15.02 13.26
C ALA A 30 16.37 -13.76 12.55
N THR A 31 17.25 -13.11 11.82
CA THR A 31 16.94 -11.91 11.04
C THR A 31 17.42 -12.10 9.62
N LYS A 32 16.65 -11.53 8.68
CA LYS A 32 17.00 -11.43 7.27
C LYS A 32 16.52 -10.11 6.72
N ILE A 33 17.36 -9.46 5.92
CA ILE A 33 16.99 -8.21 5.23
C ILE A 33 16.20 -8.57 3.99
N VAL A 34 15.02 -7.95 3.82
CA VAL A 34 14.26 -8.02 2.58
C VAL A 34 14.90 -7.07 1.56
N THR A 35 15.15 -7.56 0.36
CA THR A 35 15.76 -6.80 -0.74
C THR A 35 14.86 -6.83 -1.97
N GLY A 36 15.11 -5.99 -2.96
CA GLY A 36 14.38 -5.96 -4.22
C GLY A 36 14.33 -7.29 -5.00
N GLY A 37 15.25 -8.22 -4.72
CA GLY A 37 15.28 -9.55 -5.36
C GLY A 37 14.27 -10.57 -4.79
N HIS A 38 13.62 -10.29 -3.66
CA HIS A 38 12.59 -11.18 -3.11
C HIS A 38 11.26 -11.01 -3.87
N THR A 39 10.47 -12.06 -3.93
CA THR A 39 9.12 -12.04 -4.54
C THR A 39 8.08 -11.59 -3.53
N ASP A 40 7.04 -10.95 -4.01
CA ASP A 40 5.88 -10.58 -3.19
C ASP A 40 5.16 -11.82 -2.67
N GLY A 41 4.59 -11.72 -1.49
CA GLY A 41 3.89 -12.81 -0.83
C GLY A 41 4.33 -13.05 0.61
N THR A 42 3.86 -14.14 1.20
CA THR A 42 4.19 -14.52 2.58
C THR A 42 5.67 -14.87 2.70
N ALA A 43 6.34 -14.29 3.70
CA ALA A 43 7.73 -14.59 4.02
C ALA A 43 7.83 -16.01 4.60
N ALA A 44 8.17 -16.97 3.75
CA ALA A 44 8.34 -18.37 4.15
C ALA A 44 9.64 -18.56 4.95
N PHE A 45 9.59 -19.45 5.93
CA PHE A 45 10.76 -19.89 6.71
C PHE A 45 10.75 -21.39 6.94
N ASN A 46 11.92 -21.94 7.26
CA ASN A 46 12.06 -23.31 7.75
C ASN A 46 13.20 -23.38 8.76
N ILE A 47 12.92 -23.96 9.92
CA ILE A 47 13.87 -24.12 11.02
C ILE A 47 14.15 -25.62 11.19
N THR A 48 15.40 -26.00 11.14
CA THR A 48 15.86 -27.34 11.51
C THR A 48 16.85 -27.26 12.67
N PHE A 49 16.79 -28.20 13.55
CA PHE A 49 17.65 -28.21 14.76
C PHE A 49 17.95 -29.62 15.23
N THR A 50 19.07 -29.75 15.98
CA THR A 50 19.48 -30.99 16.64
C THR A 50 19.82 -30.66 18.07
N ASP A 51 19.65 -31.65 18.96
CA ASP A 51 20.20 -31.57 20.31
C ASP A 51 21.73 -31.82 20.33
N LEU A 52 22.36 -31.69 21.49
CA LEU A 52 23.79 -31.94 21.65
C LEU A 52 24.19 -33.41 21.49
N ALA A 53 23.24 -34.35 21.58
CA ALA A 53 23.45 -35.75 21.30
C ALA A 53 23.33 -36.13 19.82
N GLY A 54 22.92 -35.16 18.96
CA GLY A 54 22.78 -35.36 17.54
C GLY A 54 21.38 -35.80 17.11
N ASN A 55 20.37 -35.81 18.00
CA ASN A 55 19.01 -36.16 17.63
C ASN A 55 18.33 -34.97 16.93
N SER A 56 17.75 -35.19 15.78
CA SER A 56 17.03 -34.16 15.01
C SER A 56 15.62 -33.94 15.55
N GLY A 57 15.23 -32.68 15.73
CA GLY A 57 13.85 -32.27 15.97
C GLY A 57 13.05 -32.24 14.69
N ALA A 58 11.71 -32.20 14.81
CA ALA A 58 10.84 -31.95 13.67
C ALA A 58 11.06 -30.51 13.12
N ALA A 59 11.14 -30.37 11.81
CA ALA A 59 11.28 -29.05 11.19
C ALA A 59 10.06 -28.18 11.49
N VAL A 60 10.28 -26.88 11.71
CA VAL A 60 9.23 -25.87 11.95
C VAL A 60 9.19 -24.90 10.76
N ASN A 61 8.07 -24.85 10.10
CA ASN A 61 7.84 -24.00 8.93
C ASN A 61 6.51 -23.22 8.97
N SER A 62 5.86 -23.19 10.12
CA SER A 62 4.63 -22.45 10.39
C SER A 62 4.73 -21.73 11.73
N LEU A 63 4.04 -20.61 11.84
CA LEU A 63 3.94 -19.84 13.07
C LEU A 63 3.09 -20.58 14.10
N THR A 64 3.44 -20.40 15.36
CA THR A 64 2.68 -20.87 16.51
C THR A 64 2.32 -19.69 17.38
N GLY A 65 1.13 -19.68 17.95
CA GLY A 65 0.70 -18.62 18.86
C GLY A 65 -0.23 -17.56 18.25
N GLY A 66 -0.66 -17.72 16.99
CA GLY A 66 -1.64 -16.82 16.36
C GLY A 66 -1.05 -15.53 15.82
N ASP A 67 0.27 -15.46 15.67
CA ASP A 67 0.93 -14.32 15.03
C ASP A 67 0.67 -14.31 13.52
N ASP A 68 0.46 -13.13 12.97
CA ASP A 68 0.31 -12.94 11.53
C ASP A 68 1.65 -13.12 10.80
N ALA A 69 1.59 -13.80 9.65
CA ALA A 69 2.76 -13.95 8.81
C ALA A 69 3.18 -12.62 8.19
N VAL A 70 4.48 -12.35 8.18
CA VAL A 70 5.03 -11.19 7.47
C VAL A 70 4.83 -11.38 5.97
N ARG A 71 4.29 -10.38 5.29
CA ARG A 71 4.16 -10.32 3.83
C ARG A 71 5.20 -9.37 3.26
N ILE A 72 5.76 -9.76 2.14
CA ILE A 72 6.58 -8.89 1.29
C ILE A 72 5.63 -8.32 0.24
N ASP A 73 5.65 -7.02 0.07
CA ASP A 73 4.92 -6.31 -0.96
C ASP A 73 5.82 -5.22 -1.54
N LYS A 74 6.04 -5.27 -2.84
CA LYS A 74 6.83 -4.30 -3.61
C LYS A 74 6.05 -3.78 -4.81
N THR A 75 4.82 -4.21 -4.93
CA THR A 75 3.94 -3.74 -6.00
C THR A 75 3.67 -2.26 -5.77
N ILE A 76 3.91 -1.46 -6.78
CA ILE A 76 3.66 -0.01 -6.73
C ILE A 76 2.21 0.22 -7.18
N PRO A 77 1.36 0.84 -6.36
CA PRO A 77 -0.01 1.11 -6.75
C PRO A 77 -0.08 2.11 -7.90
N THR A 78 -1.10 1.97 -8.74
CA THR A 78 -1.38 2.87 -9.87
C THR A 78 -2.84 3.28 -9.88
N ILE A 79 -3.13 4.50 -10.31
CA ILE A 79 -4.52 4.96 -10.53
C ILE A 79 -5.00 4.43 -11.89
N THR A 80 -6.09 3.69 -11.88
CA THR A 80 -6.74 3.14 -13.08
C THR A 80 -7.90 3.98 -13.58
N THR A 81 -8.49 4.81 -12.69
CA THR A 81 -9.50 5.79 -13.05
C THR A 81 -9.29 7.05 -12.21
N ALA A 82 -9.27 8.18 -12.88
CA ALA A 82 -9.37 9.51 -12.28
C ALA A 82 -10.32 10.33 -13.14
N SER A 83 -11.54 10.57 -12.67
CA SER A 83 -12.55 11.37 -13.34
C SER A 83 -13.04 12.49 -12.43
N ILE A 84 -13.32 13.65 -13.02
CA ILE A 84 -13.72 14.85 -12.30
C ILE A 84 -15.05 15.36 -12.84
N ALA A 85 -15.95 15.76 -11.95
CA ALA A 85 -17.26 16.27 -12.32
C ALA A 85 -17.72 17.34 -11.32
N SER A 86 -18.56 18.26 -11.79
CA SER A 86 -19.25 19.26 -11.00
C SER A 86 -20.72 18.88 -10.79
N ASN A 87 -21.32 19.34 -9.71
CA ASN A 87 -22.78 19.27 -9.52
C ASN A 87 -23.54 20.44 -10.15
N ASN A 88 -22.97 21.11 -11.14
CA ASN A 88 -23.63 22.20 -11.84
C ASN A 88 -24.80 21.66 -12.68
N GLY A 89 -25.99 22.28 -12.55
CA GLY A 89 -27.20 21.85 -13.26
C GLY A 89 -27.18 22.11 -14.78
N SER A 90 -26.20 22.87 -15.28
CA SER A 90 -26.07 23.19 -16.72
C SER A 90 -25.07 22.29 -17.45
N GLY A 91 -24.29 21.49 -16.71
CA GLY A 91 -23.29 20.59 -17.23
C GLY A 91 -22.26 20.29 -16.16
N ASP A 92 -21.81 19.03 -16.05
CA ASP A 92 -20.82 18.58 -15.07
C ASP A 92 -19.39 19.02 -15.38
N GLU A 93 -19.15 19.51 -16.59
CA GLU A 93 -17.91 20.16 -17.02
C GLU A 93 -17.83 21.66 -16.65
N LEU A 94 -18.89 22.23 -16.08
CA LEU A 94 -18.97 23.65 -15.69
C LEU A 94 -19.03 23.76 -14.16
N ALA A 95 -18.38 24.77 -13.61
CA ALA A 95 -18.46 25.07 -12.19
C ALA A 95 -18.54 26.58 -11.93
N VAL A 96 -19.34 26.96 -10.94
CA VAL A 96 -19.43 28.32 -10.41
C VAL A 96 -19.26 28.25 -8.88
N PRO A 97 -18.96 29.38 -8.19
CA PRO A 97 -18.91 29.42 -6.75
C PRO A 97 -20.14 28.79 -6.09
N GLY A 98 -19.91 27.91 -5.12
CA GLY A 98 -20.92 27.10 -4.45
C GLY A 98 -21.14 25.71 -5.05
N ASN A 99 -20.66 25.43 -6.27
CA ASN A 99 -20.72 24.06 -6.79
C ASN A 99 -19.71 23.14 -6.08
N ILE A 100 -20.05 21.85 -6.00
CA ILE A 100 -19.20 20.82 -5.48
C ILE A 100 -18.53 20.10 -6.65
N ILE A 101 -17.20 20.10 -6.63
CA ILE A 101 -16.39 19.31 -7.53
C ILE A 101 -16.14 17.96 -6.86
N THR A 102 -16.36 16.89 -7.60
CA THR A 102 -16.09 15.51 -7.16
C THR A 102 -15.06 14.88 -8.06
N LEU A 103 -13.97 14.41 -7.49
CA LEU A 103 -12.95 13.59 -8.14
C LEU A 103 -13.16 12.13 -7.72
N THR A 104 -13.42 11.25 -8.68
CA THR A 104 -13.53 9.80 -8.49
C THR A 104 -12.19 9.16 -8.79
N ILE A 105 -11.73 8.31 -7.88
CA ILE A 105 -10.41 7.69 -7.91
C ILE A 105 -10.57 6.19 -7.77
N VAL A 106 -9.97 5.41 -8.69
CA VAL A 106 -9.87 3.96 -8.59
C VAL A 106 -8.41 3.56 -8.75
N ALA A 107 -7.90 2.78 -7.82
CA ALA A 107 -6.56 2.19 -7.87
C ALA A 107 -6.62 0.72 -8.31
N ASN A 108 -5.49 0.18 -8.79
CA ASN A 108 -5.35 -1.24 -9.15
C ASN A 108 -5.30 -2.17 -7.94
N GLU A 109 -4.99 -1.64 -6.76
CA GLU A 109 -4.88 -2.34 -5.48
C GLU A 109 -5.30 -1.44 -4.32
N ASP A 110 -5.38 -2.00 -3.12
CA ASP A 110 -5.75 -1.24 -1.93
C ASP A 110 -4.67 -0.20 -1.57
N ILE A 111 -5.08 1.05 -1.48
CA ILE A 111 -4.24 2.17 -1.07
C ILE A 111 -4.70 2.73 0.28
N VAL A 112 -3.78 3.36 1.01
CA VAL A 112 -4.15 4.15 2.17
C VAL A 112 -4.87 5.43 1.72
N GLU A 113 -5.51 6.15 2.64
CA GLU A 113 -6.20 7.39 2.30
C GLU A 113 -5.29 8.33 1.50
N PRO A 114 -5.64 8.64 0.23
CA PRO A 114 -4.81 9.48 -0.61
C PRO A 114 -4.88 10.94 -0.16
N THR A 115 -3.82 11.69 -0.42
CA THR A 115 -3.86 13.15 -0.29
C THR A 115 -4.24 13.76 -1.63
N VAL A 116 -5.32 14.54 -1.62
CA VAL A 116 -5.90 15.11 -2.85
C VAL A 116 -6.01 16.62 -2.73
N SER A 117 -5.60 17.31 -3.79
CA SER A 117 -5.94 18.72 -4.00
C SER A 117 -6.82 18.89 -5.24
N ILE A 118 -7.78 19.81 -5.17
CA ILE A 118 -8.65 20.26 -6.27
C ILE A 118 -8.60 21.78 -6.27
N ALA A 119 -8.44 22.40 -7.43
CA ALA A 119 -8.22 23.85 -7.56
C ALA A 119 -7.08 24.36 -6.65
N THR A 120 -6.01 23.58 -6.49
CA THR A 120 -4.88 23.84 -5.58
C THR A 120 -5.21 23.83 -4.07
N GLN A 121 -6.44 23.56 -3.71
CA GLN A 121 -6.91 23.49 -2.32
C GLN A 121 -7.05 22.03 -1.87
N SER A 122 -6.90 21.79 -0.54
CA SER A 122 -7.11 20.45 0.01
C SER A 122 -8.56 20.00 -0.16
N ALA A 123 -8.75 18.81 -0.72
CA ALA A 123 -10.07 18.20 -0.87
C ALA A 123 -10.43 17.35 0.36
N THR A 124 -11.74 17.18 0.60
CA THR A 124 -12.25 16.20 1.56
C THR A 124 -12.29 14.84 0.90
N VAL A 125 -11.56 13.87 1.45
CA VAL A 125 -11.45 12.51 0.90
C VAL A 125 -12.35 11.56 1.67
N ALA A 126 -12.96 10.62 0.95
CA ALA A 126 -13.79 9.56 1.51
C ALA A 126 -13.53 8.23 0.78
N VAL A 127 -13.44 7.14 1.55
CA VAL A 127 -13.36 5.80 1.00
C VAL A 127 -14.72 5.39 0.41
N GLY A 128 -14.68 4.72 -0.75
CA GLY A 128 -15.85 4.18 -1.43
C GLY A 128 -16.20 2.75 -0.98
N ALA A 129 -16.42 1.84 -1.92
CA ALA A 129 -16.80 0.47 -1.63
C ALA A 129 -15.69 -0.36 -0.95
N ASN A 130 -14.44 -0.02 -1.19
CA ASN A 130 -13.24 -0.63 -0.61
C ASN A 130 -12.06 0.35 -0.72
N ALA A 131 -10.88 -0.04 -0.23
CA ALA A 131 -9.68 0.78 -0.23
C ALA A 131 -9.04 1.03 -1.62
N GLN A 132 -9.63 0.50 -2.68
CA GLN A 132 -9.27 0.84 -4.07
C GLN A 132 -10.09 2.00 -4.62
N ASN A 133 -11.25 2.26 -4.01
CA ASN A 133 -12.23 3.24 -4.51
C ASN A 133 -12.31 4.42 -3.55
N TRP A 134 -12.03 5.60 -4.04
CA TRP A 134 -12.03 6.84 -3.28
C TRP A 134 -12.76 7.96 -4.01
N THR A 135 -13.29 8.88 -3.24
CA THR A 135 -13.84 10.13 -3.76
C THR A 135 -13.20 11.29 -3.01
N ALA A 136 -12.92 12.37 -3.74
CA ALA A 136 -12.47 13.61 -3.13
C ALA A 136 -13.39 14.75 -3.57
N THR A 137 -13.81 15.59 -2.65
CA THR A 137 -14.73 16.69 -2.93
C THR A 137 -14.15 18.03 -2.48
N TYR A 138 -14.45 19.05 -3.27
CA TYR A 138 -14.13 20.44 -2.98
C TYR A 138 -15.30 21.34 -3.36
N THR A 139 -15.65 22.31 -2.53
CA THR A 139 -16.67 23.32 -2.87
C THR A 139 -15.98 24.55 -3.44
N MET A 140 -16.34 24.93 -4.68
CA MET A 140 -15.81 26.10 -5.36
C MET A 140 -16.14 27.37 -4.58
N THR A 141 -15.20 28.28 -4.53
CA THR A 141 -15.34 29.60 -3.92
C THR A 141 -15.22 30.71 -5.00
N GLU A 142 -15.21 31.97 -4.58
CA GLU A 142 -14.99 33.10 -5.49
C GLU A 142 -13.50 33.38 -5.77
N ASN A 143 -12.60 32.59 -5.17
CA ASN A 143 -11.15 32.84 -5.22
C ASN A 143 -10.42 32.02 -6.29
N GLU A 144 -11.11 31.06 -6.92
CA GLU A 144 -10.51 30.26 -7.98
C GLU A 144 -10.56 31.01 -9.32
N ASP A 145 -9.47 30.89 -10.07
CA ASP A 145 -9.37 31.47 -11.40
C ASP A 145 -10.26 30.75 -12.40
N ASN A 146 -10.75 31.48 -13.42
CA ASN A 146 -11.47 30.86 -14.52
C ASN A 146 -10.55 29.94 -15.34
N GLY A 147 -11.04 28.80 -15.72
CA GLY A 147 -10.34 27.81 -16.56
C GLY A 147 -10.48 26.40 -16.03
N THR A 148 -9.73 25.50 -16.60
CA THR A 148 -9.72 24.07 -16.19
C THR A 148 -9.25 23.93 -14.75
N ILE A 149 -10.03 23.21 -13.94
CA ILE A 149 -9.71 22.95 -12.53
C ILE A 149 -8.57 21.94 -12.42
N PRO A 150 -7.41 22.34 -11.89
CA PRO A 150 -6.31 21.40 -11.67
C PRO A 150 -6.59 20.52 -10.46
N PHE A 151 -6.06 19.30 -10.49
CA PHE A 151 -6.05 18.39 -9.34
C PHE A 151 -4.71 17.67 -9.20
N SER A 152 -4.46 17.14 -8.00
CA SER A 152 -3.33 16.27 -7.75
C SER A 152 -3.73 15.20 -6.74
N ILE A 153 -3.33 13.96 -7.01
CA ILE A 153 -3.53 12.79 -6.13
C ILE A 153 -2.16 12.23 -5.81
N THR A 154 -1.79 12.17 -4.54
CA THR A 154 -0.63 11.42 -4.05
C THR A 154 -1.13 10.27 -3.17
N PHE A 155 -0.54 9.11 -3.30
CA PHE A 155 -1.04 7.89 -2.69
C PHE A 155 0.08 6.85 -2.50
N SER A 156 -0.13 5.94 -1.56
CA SER A 156 0.70 4.77 -1.34
C SER A 156 -0.18 3.58 -0.93
N ASP A 157 0.36 2.38 -1.00
CA ASP A 157 -0.28 1.20 -0.41
C ASP A 157 0.00 1.09 1.11
N SER A 158 -0.52 0.04 1.73
CA SER A 158 -0.31 -0.24 3.15
C SER A 158 1.09 -0.75 3.49
N ALA A 159 1.87 -1.20 2.51
CA ALA A 159 3.25 -1.62 2.67
C ALA A 159 4.23 -0.43 2.58
N GLY A 160 3.75 0.74 2.13
CA GLY A 160 4.53 1.97 1.99
C GLY A 160 5.15 2.13 0.60
N ASN A 161 4.66 1.43 -0.43
CA ASN A 161 5.07 1.68 -1.81
C ASN A 161 4.33 2.91 -2.33
N ASP A 162 5.07 3.96 -2.68
CA ASP A 162 4.49 5.21 -3.21
C ASP A 162 4.12 5.06 -4.67
N GLY A 163 2.88 5.42 -5.02
CA GLY A 163 2.42 5.57 -6.39
C GLY A 163 2.96 6.84 -7.05
N VAL A 164 2.97 6.86 -8.36
CA VAL A 164 3.28 8.09 -9.11
C VAL A 164 2.12 9.06 -8.99
N ALA A 165 2.39 10.29 -8.55
CA ALA A 165 1.37 11.32 -8.41
C ALA A 165 0.56 11.51 -9.70
N GLN A 166 -0.77 11.52 -9.59
CA GLN A 166 -1.69 11.65 -10.71
C GLN A 166 -2.25 13.06 -10.78
N THR A 167 -2.04 13.74 -11.92
CA THR A 167 -2.49 15.13 -12.18
C THR A 167 -3.30 15.27 -13.46
N ALA A 168 -3.62 14.16 -14.11
CA ALA A 168 -4.38 14.11 -15.35
C ALA A 168 -5.49 13.06 -15.23
N LEU A 169 -6.56 13.20 -16.01
CA LEU A 169 -7.65 12.24 -16.09
C LEU A 169 -7.15 10.89 -16.63
N VAL A 170 -7.71 9.80 -16.11
CA VAL A 170 -7.41 8.43 -16.53
C VAL A 170 -8.72 7.68 -16.68
N ASN A 171 -8.95 7.07 -17.84
CA ASN A 171 -10.18 6.34 -18.17
C ASN A 171 -11.46 7.10 -17.77
N ASP A 172 -11.43 8.40 -17.98
CA ASP A 172 -12.60 9.25 -17.84
C ASP A 172 -13.55 8.98 -19.01
N ALA A 173 -14.72 8.43 -18.71
CA ALA A 173 -15.67 7.99 -19.73
C ALA A 173 -16.18 9.16 -20.60
N ASP A 174 -16.20 10.36 -20.05
CA ASP A 174 -16.76 11.56 -20.69
C ASP A 174 -15.68 12.45 -21.28
N GLY A 175 -14.40 12.25 -20.90
CA GLY A 175 -13.26 13.05 -21.36
C GLY A 175 -13.31 14.51 -20.91
N ASN A 176 -14.13 14.82 -19.92
CA ASN A 176 -14.44 16.18 -19.50
C ASN A 176 -13.52 16.66 -18.38
N ASN A 177 -12.84 17.77 -18.64
CA ASN A 177 -12.27 18.57 -17.56
C ASN A 177 -13.33 19.59 -17.11
N VAL A 178 -13.47 19.81 -15.83
CA VAL A 178 -14.33 20.86 -15.28
C VAL A 178 -13.66 22.22 -15.48
N ASN A 179 -14.40 23.20 -16.03
CA ASN A 179 -13.97 24.57 -16.30
C ASN A 179 -14.68 25.59 -15.41
#